data_8d4ed3099901c1b92616ddf24c7d9abd
#
_entry.id   8d4ed3099901c1b92616ddf24c7d9abd
#
_cell.length_a   1.000
_cell.length_b   1.000
_cell.length_c   1.000
_cell.angle_alpha   90.00
_cell.angle_beta   90.00
_cell.angle_gamma   90.00
#
_symmetry.space_group_name_H-M   'P 1'
#
loop_
_entity.id
_entity.type
_entity.pdbx_description
1 polymer ?
#
loop_
_entity_poly.entity_id
_entity_poly.type
_entity_poly.pdbx_seq_one_letter_code
_entity_poly.pdbx_strand_id
1 'polypeptide(L)'
;NEFENTSMELKWVSTDGGSLNWALGAYWQETERYFIQEVMFAGAENSAADPSDRYVAYDKISETDGETFSVYGEIIWDINDTMQLTAGGRYIDEKKDSYFTQPYVNPAFGFLFVQDRILAADQSFDDFVPEVTFRYQPSDNLTYFVAYKEGWKSGGFDNGSIDSTLNADPIGDITYEPENVSGFEAGIKALVADGSLEVNFDVYSYEYDDLQLNYFNSATFAYRTLNAEESESQGFELQMTYMPKTIDGLRLTAAYGYNDSNYVKFVGPCAGGQLPSEGCNIPDGGLVLQNLNGSKRALAPENRANLGINYNTMLNSGLEFGFNANMKYSTKYKLNDV
;
A
#
# COMPACT_ATOMS: atom_id res chain seq x y z
N ASN A 1 3.31 7.57 -21.81
CA ASN A 1 2.95 8.04 -20.47
C ASN A 1 3.95 9.12 -20.07
N GLU A 2 3.44 10.24 -19.62
CA GLU A 2 4.24 11.35 -19.10
C GLU A 2 3.79 11.61 -17.68
N PHE A 3 4.73 12.00 -16.82
CA PHE A 3 4.47 12.37 -15.44
C PHE A 3 5.45 13.46 -15.05
N GLU A 4 4.91 14.61 -14.69
CA GLU A 4 5.66 15.73 -14.17
C GLU A 4 5.30 15.96 -12.70
N ASN A 5 6.29 16.35 -11.91
CA ASN A 5 6.13 16.63 -10.49
C ASN A 5 7.02 17.79 -10.08
N THR A 6 6.43 18.77 -9.45
CA THR A 6 7.13 19.88 -8.81
C THR A 6 6.77 19.92 -7.34
N SER A 7 7.75 19.96 -6.43
CA SER A 7 7.48 20.02 -5.00
C SER A 7 8.40 20.98 -4.28
N MET A 8 7.92 21.50 -3.15
CA MET A 8 8.66 22.40 -2.26
C MET A 8 8.36 22.03 -0.81
N GLU A 9 9.38 22.00 0.02
CA GLU A 9 9.26 21.79 1.46
C GLU A 9 10.04 22.85 2.23
N LEU A 10 9.42 23.36 3.31
CA LEU A 10 10.06 24.20 4.31
C LEU A 10 9.97 23.49 5.65
N LYS A 11 11.12 23.35 6.33
CA LYS A 11 11.21 22.66 7.62
C LYS A 11 11.99 23.48 8.63
N TRP A 12 11.46 23.61 9.85
CA TRP A 12 12.12 24.21 11.00
C TRP A 12 12.27 23.14 12.08
N VAL A 13 13.44 23.11 12.71
CA VAL A 13 13.74 22.15 13.78
C VAL A 13 14.40 22.88 14.95
N SER A 14 14.11 22.43 16.18
CA SER A 14 14.84 22.89 17.35
C SER A 14 16.28 22.40 17.31
N THR A 15 17.21 23.20 17.80
CA THR A 15 18.66 22.89 17.79
C THR A 15 19.32 23.03 19.17
N ASP A 16 18.57 23.33 20.20
CA ASP A 16 19.05 23.66 21.54
C ASP A 16 19.40 22.42 22.39
N GLY A 17 19.02 21.20 21.97
CA GLY A 17 19.34 19.94 22.64
C GLY A 17 18.76 19.84 24.06
N GLY A 18 17.70 20.60 24.35
CA GLY A 18 16.95 20.52 25.60
C GLY A 18 16.07 19.26 25.70
N SER A 19 15.34 19.14 26.83
CA SER A 19 14.40 18.02 27.03
C SER A 19 13.18 18.08 26.12
N LEU A 20 12.94 19.20 25.44
CA LEU A 20 11.86 19.40 24.48
C LEU A 20 12.46 19.76 23.13
N ASN A 21 12.29 18.86 22.17
CA ASN A 21 12.67 19.07 20.77
C ASN A 21 11.41 19.10 19.91
N TRP A 22 11.46 19.79 18.79
CA TRP A 22 10.34 19.90 17.89
C TRP A 22 10.75 20.09 16.45
N ALA A 23 9.89 19.68 15.55
CA ALA A 23 9.95 19.98 14.12
C ALA A 23 8.60 20.52 13.65
N LEU A 24 8.63 21.50 12.76
CA LEU A 24 7.47 22.02 12.03
C LEU A 24 7.80 22.07 10.55
N GLY A 25 6.85 21.77 9.71
CA GLY A 25 7.06 21.84 8.27
C GLY A 25 5.80 22.18 7.48
N ALA A 26 6.01 22.69 6.28
CA ALA A 26 4.99 22.89 5.26
C ALA A 26 5.50 22.31 3.95
N TYR A 27 4.61 21.64 3.24
CA TYR A 27 4.90 20.96 1.98
C TYR A 27 3.84 21.35 0.96
N TRP A 28 4.28 21.58 -0.27
CA TRP A 28 3.45 21.79 -1.45
C TRP A 28 3.97 20.92 -2.59
N GLN A 29 3.03 20.40 -3.40
CA GLN A 29 3.33 19.59 -4.57
C GLN A 29 2.29 19.83 -5.66
N GLU A 30 2.73 19.85 -6.89
CA GLU A 30 1.91 19.83 -8.10
C GLU A 30 2.33 18.65 -8.97
N THR A 31 1.36 17.93 -9.52
CA THR A 31 1.58 16.77 -10.38
C THR A 31 0.73 16.87 -11.62
N GLU A 32 1.31 16.54 -12.75
CA GLU A 32 0.62 16.39 -14.02
C GLU A 32 0.87 14.98 -14.55
N ARG A 33 -0.18 14.28 -14.91
CA ARG A 33 -0.10 12.92 -15.43
C ARG A 33 -0.87 12.78 -16.72
N TYR A 34 -0.18 12.43 -17.79
CA TYR A 34 -0.74 12.10 -19.08
C TYR A 34 -0.56 10.61 -19.39
N PHE A 35 -1.66 9.92 -19.70
CA PHE A 35 -1.68 8.47 -19.92
C PHE A 35 -2.39 8.16 -21.23
N ILE A 36 -1.70 7.43 -22.14
CA ILE A 36 -2.27 6.85 -23.36
C ILE A 36 -2.19 5.32 -23.25
N GLN A 37 -3.27 4.66 -23.63
CA GLN A 37 -3.33 3.22 -23.76
C GLN A 37 -3.98 2.85 -25.08
N GLU A 38 -3.29 2.05 -25.89
CA GLU A 38 -3.83 1.38 -27.07
C GLU A 38 -3.96 -0.12 -26.75
N VAL A 39 -5.15 -0.68 -26.95
CA VAL A 39 -5.38 -2.10 -26.72
C VAL A 39 -5.56 -2.81 -28.06
N MET A 40 -4.60 -3.67 -28.37
CA MET A 40 -4.59 -4.45 -29.62
C MET A 40 -5.41 -5.74 -29.47
N PHE A 41 -6.22 -6.05 -30.49
CA PHE A 41 -6.94 -7.31 -30.58
C PHE A 41 -6.87 -7.89 -31.97
N ALA A 42 -5.96 -8.86 -32.17
CA ALA A 42 -5.67 -9.44 -33.48
C ALA A 42 -6.85 -10.15 -34.15
N GLY A 43 -7.91 -10.50 -33.39
CA GLY A 43 -9.12 -11.15 -33.91
C GLY A 43 -10.15 -10.21 -34.51
N ALA A 44 -9.97 -8.89 -34.44
CA ALA A 44 -10.93 -7.90 -34.94
C ALA A 44 -10.23 -6.87 -35.83
N GLU A 45 -10.03 -7.22 -37.10
CA GLU A 45 -9.48 -6.31 -38.09
C GLU A 45 -10.53 -5.26 -38.51
N ASN A 46 -10.18 -3.97 -38.47
CA ASN A 46 -10.90 -2.90 -39.12
C ASN A 46 -10.13 -2.42 -40.34
N SER A 47 -10.43 -2.97 -41.52
CA SER A 47 -9.76 -2.62 -42.76
C SER A 47 -10.08 -1.21 -43.27
N ALA A 48 -11.05 -0.51 -42.69
CA ALA A 48 -11.41 0.86 -43.01
C ALA A 48 -10.68 1.90 -42.14
N ALA A 49 -10.03 1.46 -41.04
CA ALA A 49 -9.23 2.32 -40.17
C ALA A 49 -7.85 2.62 -40.80
N ASP A 50 -7.17 3.62 -40.24
CA ASP A 50 -5.76 3.83 -40.54
C ASP A 50 -4.94 2.57 -40.26
N PRO A 51 -3.81 2.35 -40.98
CA PRO A 51 -2.99 1.14 -40.80
C PRO A 51 -2.48 0.93 -39.36
N SER A 52 -2.29 1.98 -38.56
CA SER A 52 -1.95 1.95 -37.15
C SER A 52 -3.08 1.33 -36.30
N ASP A 53 -4.33 1.63 -36.64
CA ASP A 53 -5.51 1.34 -35.82
C ASP A 53 -6.21 0.06 -36.29
N ARG A 54 -5.71 -0.58 -37.35
CA ARG A 54 -6.32 -1.74 -38.00
C ARG A 54 -6.71 -2.86 -37.03
N TYR A 55 -5.86 -3.10 -36.01
CA TYR A 55 -6.06 -4.13 -34.99
C TYR A 55 -6.23 -3.57 -33.58
N VAL A 56 -6.43 -2.26 -33.47
CA VAL A 56 -6.72 -1.61 -32.18
C VAL A 56 -8.17 -1.89 -31.81
N ALA A 57 -8.42 -2.37 -30.61
CA ALA A 57 -9.76 -2.54 -30.08
C ALA A 57 -10.33 -1.20 -29.59
N TYR A 58 -9.52 -0.44 -28.87
CA TYR A 58 -9.82 0.94 -28.47
C TYR A 58 -8.51 1.67 -28.08
N ASP A 59 -8.57 2.98 -28.21
CA ASP A 59 -7.59 3.91 -27.65
C ASP A 59 -8.19 4.59 -26.42
N LYS A 60 -7.33 4.95 -25.49
CA LYS A 60 -7.69 5.70 -24.31
C LYS A 60 -6.68 6.79 -24.02
N ILE A 61 -7.17 7.96 -23.68
CA ILE A 61 -6.40 9.11 -23.20
C ILE A 61 -6.98 9.52 -21.86
N SER A 62 -6.12 9.69 -20.85
CA SER A 62 -6.49 10.33 -19.59
C SER A 62 -5.41 11.30 -19.14
N GLU A 63 -5.84 12.40 -18.56
CA GLU A 63 -5.00 13.42 -17.96
C GLU A 63 -5.50 13.64 -16.54
N THR A 64 -4.57 13.78 -15.61
CA THR A 64 -4.90 14.00 -14.20
C THR A 64 -3.89 14.97 -13.62
N ASP A 65 -4.40 16.12 -13.18
CA ASP A 65 -3.66 17.13 -12.46
C ASP A 65 -3.94 17.03 -10.97
N GLY A 66 -2.93 17.23 -10.16
CA GLY A 66 -3.04 17.15 -8.71
C GLY A 66 -2.27 18.27 -8.03
N GLU A 67 -2.88 18.86 -7.00
CA GLU A 67 -2.25 19.80 -6.10
C GLU A 67 -2.38 19.30 -4.66
N THR A 68 -1.26 19.22 -3.94
CA THR A 68 -1.23 18.81 -2.54
C THR A 68 -0.58 19.91 -1.70
N PHE A 69 -1.25 20.31 -0.64
CA PHE A 69 -0.70 21.15 0.40
C PHE A 69 -0.76 20.43 1.74
N SER A 70 0.29 20.51 2.57
CA SER A 70 0.24 19.98 3.91
C SER A 70 1.10 20.75 4.88
N VAL A 71 0.67 20.74 6.14
CA VAL A 71 1.44 21.22 7.28
C VAL A 71 1.58 20.09 8.30
N TYR A 72 2.76 19.99 8.89
CA TYR A 72 3.02 18.95 9.87
C TYR A 72 3.87 19.47 11.02
N GLY A 73 3.78 18.78 12.14
CA GLY A 73 4.61 19.07 13.29
C GLY A 73 4.81 17.86 14.19
N GLU A 74 5.92 17.85 14.90
CA GLU A 74 6.30 16.82 15.85
C GLU A 74 6.91 17.46 17.08
N ILE A 75 6.60 16.94 18.25
CA ILE A 75 7.24 17.26 19.52
C ILE A 75 7.84 15.99 20.10
N ILE A 76 9.12 16.05 20.48
CA ILE A 76 9.84 14.99 21.16
C ILE A 76 10.18 15.51 22.55
N TRP A 77 9.57 14.90 23.56
CA TRP A 77 9.76 15.29 24.95
C TRP A 77 10.46 14.21 25.74
N ASP A 78 11.72 14.48 26.13
CA ASP A 78 12.47 13.69 27.09
C ASP A 78 11.97 14.01 28.50
N ILE A 79 11.01 13.21 29.00
CA ILE A 79 10.37 13.38 30.32
C ILE A 79 11.43 13.25 31.42
N ASN A 80 12.35 12.29 31.21
CA ASN A 80 13.56 12.06 32.00
C ASN A 80 14.53 11.20 31.18
N ASP A 81 15.67 10.81 31.79
CA ASP A 81 16.74 10.04 31.14
C ASP A 81 16.26 8.66 30.57
N THR A 82 15.13 8.17 31.02
CA THR A 82 14.61 6.84 30.63
C THR A 82 13.28 6.87 29.90
N MET A 83 12.56 8.00 29.89
CA MET A 83 11.21 8.12 29.32
C MET A 83 11.15 9.25 28.32
N GLN A 84 10.61 8.95 27.15
CA GLN A 84 10.39 9.91 26.07
C GLN A 84 8.97 9.77 25.52
N LEU A 85 8.33 10.89 25.22
CA LEU A 85 7.07 10.99 24.50
C LEU A 85 7.30 11.72 23.19
N THR A 86 6.93 11.09 22.10
CA THR A 86 6.85 11.73 20.78
C THR A 86 5.37 11.88 20.41
N ALA A 87 4.96 13.06 19.98
CA ALA A 87 3.64 13.30 19.46
C ALA A 87 3.72 14.22 18.24
N GLY A 88 3.08 13.81 17.16
CA GLY A 88 3.09 14.54 15.89
C GLY A 88 1.79 14.39 15.13
N GLY A 89 1.70 15.11 14.05
CA GLY A 89 0.59 14.99 13.11
C GLY A 89 0.82 15.82 11.86
N ARG A 90 0.10 15.44 10.81
CA ARG A 90 0.11 16.11 9.51
C ARG A 90 -1.32 16.34 9.05
N TYR A 91 -1.63 17.58 8.71
CA TYR A 91 -2.82 17.92 7.96
C TYR A 91 -2.47 17.99 6.48
N ILE A 92 -3.31 17.39 5.65
CA ILE A 92 -3.13 17.28 4.20
C ILE A 92 -4.41 17.78 3.54
N ASP A 93 -4.28 18.62 2.53
CA ASP A 93 -5.34 19.03 1.61
C ASP A 93 -4.86 18.69 0.19
N GLU A 94 -5.66 17.93 -0.56
CA GLU A 94 -5.32 17.46 -1.89
C GLU A 94 -6.50 17.63 -2.84
N LYS A 95 -6.22 18.21 -4.03
CA LYS A 95 -7.18 18.40 -5.10
C LYS A 95 -6.70 17.69 -6.35
N LYS A 96 -7.62 17.09 -7.07
CA LYS A 96 -7.34 16.38 -8.32
C LYS A 96 -8.43 16.69 -9.34
N ASP A 97 -8.00 17.05 -10.54
CA ASP A 97 -8.86 17.17 -11.73
C ASP A 97 -8.47 16.07 -12.70
N SER A 98 -9.45 15.41 -13.31
CA SER A 98 -9.16 14.40 -14.32
C SER A 98 -10.10 14.49 -15.52
N TYR A 99 -9.52 14.21 -16.65
CA TYR A 99 -10.17 14.09 -17.94
C TYR A 99 -9.84 12.71 -18.53
N PHE A 100 -10.86 12.08 -19.12
CA PHE A 100 -10.75 10.75 -19.71
C PHE A 100 -11.58 10.68 -20.99
N THR A 101 -11.05 10.05 -22.07
CA THR A 101 -11.81 9.78 -23.29
C THR A 101 -11.26 8.56 -24.03
N GLN A 102 -12.10 7.97 -24.87
CA GLN A 102 -11.76 6.91 -25.83
C GLN A 102 -11.95 7.45 -27.26
N PRO A 103 -10.91 8.08 -27.85
CA PRO A 103 -11.04 8.73 -29.17
C PRO A 103 -11.26 7.74 -30.31
N TYR A 104 -10.85 6.49 -30.14
CA TYR A 104 -11.10 5.43 -31.11
C TYR A 104 -11.65 4.19 -30.41
N VAL A 105 -12.71 3.62 -30.99
CA VAL A 105 -13.25 2.30 -30.67
C VAL A 105 -13.49 1.55 -31.99
N ASN A 106 -12.90 0.35 -32.11
CA ASN A 106 -13.17 -0.51 -33.26
C ASN A 106 -14.67 -0.83 -33.35
N PRO A 107 -15.32 -0.66 -34.50
CA PRO A 107 -16.75 -0.90 -34.66
C PRO A 107 -17.20 -2.29 -34.21
N ALA A 108 -16.33 -3.30 -34.24
CA ALA A 108 -16.62 -4.62 -33.73
C ALA A 108 -16.86 -4.66 -32.21
N PHE A 109 -16.36 -3.65 -31.48
CA PHE A 109 -16.50 -3.52 -30.03
C PHE A 109 -17.40 -2.35 -29.59
N GLY A 110 -18.04 -1.64 -30.52
CA GLY A 110 -18.94 -0.52 -30.22
C GLY A 110 -20.18 -0.90 -29.40
N PHE A 111 -20.47 -2.19 -29.24
CA PHE A 111 -21.50 -2.68 -28.32
C PHE A 111 -21.02 -2.72 -26.86
N LEU A 112 -19.71 -2.67 -26.62
CA LEU A 112 -19.10 -2.78 -25.30
C LEU A 112 -18.45 -1.47 -24.84
N PHE A 113 -17.77 -0.76 -25.74
CA PHE A 113 -17.01 0.46 -25.42
C PHE A 113 -17.69 1.70 -26.02
N VAL A 114 -17.56 2.84 -25.33
CA VAL A 114 -18.13 4.11 -25.75
C VAL A 114 -17.03 4.97 -26.38
N GLN A 115 -17.24 5.40 -27.62
CA GLN A 115 -16.30 6.27 -28.35
C GLN A 115 -16.63 7.74 -28.12
N ASP A 116 -15.61 8.60 -28.07
CA ASP A 116 -15.64 10.07 -28.04
C ASP A 116 -16.42 10.70 -26.87
N ARG A 117 -16.85 9.90 -25.87
CA ARG A 117 -17.39 10.47 -24.64
C ARG A 117 -16.25 10.99 -23.77
N ILE A 118 -16.44 12.22 -23.29
CA ILE A 118 -15.53 12.83 -22.33
C ILE A 118 -16.10 12.62 -20.94
N LEU A 119 -15.34 11.98 -20.07
CA LEU A 119 -15.58 11.90 -18.65
C LEU A 119 -14.61 12.84 -17.96
N ALA A 120 -15.12 13.84 -17.26
CA ALA A 120 -14.32 14.78 -16.52
C ALA A 120 -14.89 14.92 -15.12
N ALA A 121 -14.03 14.94 -14.11
CA ALA A 121 -14.41 15.09 -12.73
C ALA A 121 -13.27 15.74 -11.93
N ASP A 122 -13.65 16.43 -10.87
CA ASP A 122 -12.77 16.98 -9.86
C ASP A 122 -13.05 16.28 -8.52
N GLN A 123 -12.01 16.10 -7.71
CA GLN A 123 -12.09 15.54 -6.37
C GLN A 123 -11.22 16.38 -5.43
N SER A 124 -11.66 16.49 -4.18
CA SER A 124 -10.92 17.16 -3.12
C SER A 124 -10.99 16.35 -1.86
N PHE A 125 -9.84 16.14 -1.24
CA PHE A 125 -9.70 15.32 -0.04
C PHE A 125 -8.87 16.06 0.99
N ASP A 126 -9.23 15.93 2.25
CA ASP A 126 -8.39 16.41 3.35
C ASP A 126 -8.43 15.44 4.51
N ASP A 127 -7.34 15.39 5.26
CA ASP A 127 -7.27 14.57 6.46
C ASP A 127 -6.21 15.08 7.43
N PHE A 128 -6.34 14.68 8.69
CA PHE A 128 -5.35 14.90 9.74
C PHE A 128 -4.89 13.57 10.31
N VAL A 129 -3.60 13.29 10.15
CA VAL A 129 -2.95 12.02 10.49
C VAL A 129 -2.07 12.20 11.73
N PRO A 130 -2.56 11.85 12.94
CA PRO A 130 -1.79 11.93 14.18
C PRO A 130 -0.93 10.69 14.40
N GLU A 131 0.13 10.90 15.19
CA GLU A 131 0.91 9.79 15.76
C GLU A 131 1.36 10.15 17.18
N VAL A 132 1.37 9.16 18.09
CA VAL A 132 1.89 9.29 19.44
C VAL A 132 2.69 8.05 19.80
N THR A 133 3.93 8.22 20.23
CA THR A 133 4.79 7.12 20.69
C THR A 133 5.35 7.42 22.08
N PHE A 134 5.13 6.52 23.02
CA PHE A 134 5.80 6.52 24.32
C PHE A 134 6.90 5.48 24.33
N ARG A 135 8.12 5.88 24.71
CA ARG A 135 9.30 5.04 24.85
C ARG A 135 9.77 5.03 26.30
N TYR A 136 10.05 3.83 26.82
CA TYR A 136 10.69 3.62 28.10
C TYR A 136 11.97 2.81 27.93
N GLN A 137 13.11 3.38 28.31
CA GLN A 137 14.45 2.81 28.16
C GLN A 137 15.12 2.76 29.53
N PRO A 138 14.86 1.70 30.36
CA PRO A 138 15.43 1.58 31.70
C PRO A 138 16.94 1.35 31.71
N SER A 139 17.54 0.95 30.61
CA SER A 139 18.98 0.81 30.41
C SER A 139 19.35 0.96 28.94
N ASP A 140 20.63 1.12 28.63
CA ASP A 140 21.12 1.23 27.23
C ASP A 140 20.80 0.02 26.37
N ASN A 141 20.54 -1.12 27.00
CA ASN A 141 20.30 -2.40 26.32
C ASN A 141 18.84 -2.83 26.26
N LEU A 142 17.90 -2.01 26.77
CA LEU A 142 16.49 -2.41 26.84
C LEU A 142 15.58 -1.21 26.58
N THR A 143 14.71 -1.35 25.57
CA THR A 143 13.72 -0.35 25.21
C THR A 143 12.36 -1.02 25.10
N TYR A 144 11.35 -0.40 25.71
CA TYR A 144 9.93 -0.68 25.49
C TYR A 144 9.31 0.50 24.75
N PHE A 145 8.32 0.22 23.90
CA PHE A 145 7.54 1.28 23.30
C PHE A 145 6.07 0.86 23.15
N VAL A 146 5.22 1.87 23.12
CA VAL A 146 3.82 1.76 22.68
C VAL A 146 3.53 2.96 21.78
N ALA A 147 2.85 2.71 20.67
CA ALA A 147 2.51 3.74 19.70
C ALA A 147 1.05 3.61 19.27
N TYR A 148 0.40 4.76 19.06
CA TYR A 148 -0.80 4.91 18.26
C TYR A 148 -0.44 5.65 16.99
N LYS A 149 -0.88 5.15 15.85
CA LYS A 149 -0.58 5.75 14.54
C LYS A 149 -1.81 5.73 13.67
N GLU A 150 -1.97 6.79 12.90
CA GLU A 150 -2.88 6.84 11.78
C GLU A 150 -2.10 7.00 10.47
N GLY A 151 -2.69 6.57 9.38
CA GLY A 151 -2.19 6.74 8.03
C GLY A 151 -3.32 7.01 7.08
N TRP A 152 -3.05 7.77 6.03
CA TRP A 152 -4.02 8.17 5.04
C TRP A 152 -3.44 8.07 3.64
N LYS A 153 -4.30 7.68 2.69
CA LYS A 153 -4.00 7.65 1.26
C LYS A 153 -5.17 8.24 0.50
N SER A 154 -4.92 9.28 -0.28
CA SER A 154 -5.99 9.98 -0.98
C SER A 154 -6.75 9.09 -1.95
N GLY A 155 -8.01 9.43 -2.19
CA GLY A 155 -8.78 8.98 -3.32
C GLY A 155 -8.21 9.49 -4.65
N GLY A 156 -8.89 9.19 -5.74
CA GLY A 156 -8.39 9.64 -7.04
C GLY A 156 -9.12 9.02 -8.22
N PHE A 157 -8.41 8.95 -9.33
CA PHE A 157 -8.93 8.49 -10.62
C PHE A 157 -8.20 7.25 -11.10
N ASP A 158 -8.97 6.25 -11.51
CA ASP A 158 -8.45 4.99 -12.04
C ASP A 158 -8.17 5.10 -13.55
N ASN A 159 -6.90 5.31 -13.88
CA ASN A 159 -6.46 5.35 -15.27
C ASN A 159 -6.49 3.96 -15.97
N GLY A 160 -6.71 2.88 -15.23
CA GLY A 160 -6.93 1.53 -15.76
C GLY A 160 -8.35 1.27 -16.22
N SER A 161 -9.31 2.10 -15.81
CA SER A 161 -10.72 1.97 -16.14
C SER A 161 -11.03 2.22 -17.62
N ILE A 162 -12.18 1.77 -18.07
CA ILE A 162 -12.66 1.90 -19.46
C ILE A 162 -14.08 2.42 -19.44
N ASP A 163 -14.41 3.34 -20.35
CA ASP A 163 -15.78 3.76 -20.59
C ASP A 163 -16.54 2.69 -21.37
N SER A 164 -17.43 1.98 -20.68
CA SER A 164 -18.20 0.87 -21.22
C SER A 164 -19.70 1.20 -21.26
N THR A 165 -20.38 0.66 -22.25
CA THR A 165 -21.86 0.69 -22.34
C THR A 165 -22.53 -0.05 -21.19
N LEU A 166 -21.77 -0.88 -20.45
CA LEU A 166 -22.24 -1.64 -19.28
C LEU A 166 -22.17 -0.81 -17.99
N ASN A 167 -21.51 0.36 -18.02
CA ASN A 167 -21.35 1.22 -16.85
C ASN A 167 -22.61 2.05 -16.63
N ALA A 168 -23.28 1.84 -15.51
CA ALA A 168 -24.45 2.64 -15.11
C ALA A 168 -24.03 4.03 -14.58
N ASP A 169 -22.88 4.13 -13.94
CA ASP A 169 -22.27 5.35 -13.44
C ASP A 169 -20.80 5.45 -13.90
N PRO A 170 -20.56 6.02 -15.10
CA PRO A 170 -19.22 6.08 -15.68
C PRO A 170 -18.22 6.92 -14.86
N ILE A 171 -18.68 7.95 -14.14
CA ILE A 171 -17.83 8.77 -13.28
C ILE A 171 -17.49 7.99 -12.00
N GLY A 172 -18.46 7.37 -11.33
CA GLY A 172 -18.22 6.52 -10.17
C GLY A 172 -17.31 5.33 -10.50
N ASP A 173 -17.31 4.86 -11.75
CA ASP A 173 -16.46 3.77 -12.20
C ASP A 173 -14.99 4.13 -12.38
N ILE A 174 -14.66 5.43 -12.55
CA ILE A 174 -13.28 5.91 -12.69
C ILE A 174 -12.75 6.60 -11.43
N THR A 175 -13.58 6.79 -10.41
CA THR A 175 -13.21 7.43 -9.14
C THR A 175 -13.13 6.41 -8.01
N TYR A 176 -12.33 6.70 -7.00
CA TYR A 176 -12.27 5.94 -5.76
C TYR A 176 -11.98 6.86 -4.57
N GLU A 177 -12.46 6.45 -3.40
CA GLU A 177 -12.38 7.20 -2.16
C GLU A 177 -11.03 7.05 -1.47
N PRO A 178 -10.68 7.94 -0.50
CA PRO A 178 -9.51 7.78 0.35
C PRO A 178 -9.54 6.49 1.15
N GLU A 179 -8.35 6.01 1.50
CA GLU A 179 -8.13 4.89 2.42
C GLU A 179 -7.53 5.43 3.72
N ASN A 180 -8.05 5.00 4.85
CA ASN A 180 -7.56 5.33 6.18
C ASN A 180 -7.07 4.07 6.89
N VAL A 181 -6.07 4.21 7.73
CA VAL A 181 -5.61 3.18 8.65
C VAL A 181 -5.33 3.78 10.01
N SER A 182 -5.78 3.10 11.06
CA SER A 182 -5.45 3.47 12.44
C SER A 182 -5.08 2.23 13.25
N GLY A 183 -4.23 2.38 14.25
CA GLY A 183 -3.88 1.22 15.07
C GLY A 183 -2.84 1.47 16.14
N PHE A 184 -2.57 0.40 16.86
CA PHE A 184 -1.63 0.36 17.97
C PHE A 184 -0.51 -0.61 17.69
N GLU A 185 0.68 -0.21 18.13
CA GLU A 185 1.87 -1.07 18.20
C GLU A 185 2.45 -1.04 19.61
N ALA A 186 2.98 -2.16 20.08
CA ALA A 186 3.78 -2.20 21.30
C ALA A 186 4.91 -3.19 21.13
N GLY A 187 6.10 -2.87 21.65
CA GLY A 187 7.23 -3.75 21.46
C GLY A 187 8.38 -3.57 22.44
N ILE A 188 9.34 -4.46 22.30
CA ILE A 188 10.56 -4.55 23.09
C ILE A 188 11.75 -4.66 22.16
N LYS A 189 12.79 -3.87 22.41
CA LYS A 189 14.12 -4.02 21.78
C LYS A 189 15.14 -4.29 22.88
N ALA A 190 15.85 -5.40 22.80
CA ALA A 190 16.78 -5.83 23.83
C ALA A 190 18.11 -6.31 23.24
N LEU A 191 19.20 -5.89 23.86
CA LEU A 191 20.55 -6.39 23.62
C LEU A 191 20.99 -7.16 24.87
N VAL A 192 20.97 -8.47 24.82
CA VAL A 192 21.20 -9.36 25.96
C VAL A 192 22.43 -10.26 25.74
N ALA A 193 22.71 -11.16 26.69
CA ALA A 193 23.87 -12.05 26.67
C ALA A 193 25.17 -11.30 26.42
N ASP A 194 25.43 -10.23 27.22
CA ASP A 194 26.58 -9.35 27.10
C ASP A 194 26.78 -8.75 25.69
N GLY A 195 25.70 -8.38 25.01
CA GLY A 195 25.71 -7.79 23.68
C GLY A 195 25.83 -8.78 22.52
N SER A 196 25.77 -10.09 22.79
CA SER A 196 25.84 -11.10 21.73
C SER A 196 24.49 -11.49 21.12
N LEU A 197 23.38 -11.16 21.77
CA LEU A 197 22.02 -11.45 21.27
C LEU A 197 21.17 -10.18 21.25
N GLU A 198 20.80 -9.76 20.07
CA GLU A 198 19.78 -8.73 19.83
C GLU A 198 18.43 -9.39 19.62
N VAL A 199 17.39 -8.89 20.29
CA VAL A 199 15.99 -9.36 20.18
C VAL A 199 15.09 -8.15 19.99
N ASN A 200 14.30 -8.15 18.92
CA ASN A 200 13.22 -7.21 18.67
C ASN A 200 11.92 -8.00 18.60
N PHE A 201 10.93 -7.63 19.40
CA PHE A 201 9.60 -8.23 19.42
C PHE A 201 8.56 -7.12 19.46
N ASP A 202 7.57 -7.20 18.58
CA ASP A 202 6.45 -6.28 18.55
C ASP A 202 5.13 -7.00 18.25
N VAL A 203 4.05 -6.38 18.71
CA VAL A 203 2.67 -6.76 18.45
C VAL A 203 1.94 -5.56 17.89
N TYR A 204 0.98 -5.80 16.98
CA TYR A 204 0.23 -4.73 16.34
C TYR A 204 -1.23 -5.12 16.10
N SER A 205 -2.07 -4.10 16.01
CA SER A 205 -3.46 -4.21 15.57
C SER A 205 -3.85 -2.95 14.81
N TYR A 206 -4.21 -3.10 13.54
CA TYR A 206 -4.60 -2.04 12.62
C TYR A 206 -5.97 -2.31 12.02
N GLU A 207 -6.77 -1.25 11.93
CA GLU A 207 -8.03 -1.20 11.22
C GLU A 207 -7.86 -0.33 9.97
N TYR A 208 -8.41 -0.77 8.86
CA TYR A 208 -8.39 -0.07 7.57
C TYR A 208 -9.82 0.23 7.19
N ASP A 209 -10.12 1.50 6.94
CA ASP A 209 -11.37 1.97 6.38
C ASP A 209 -11.18 2.31 4.91
N ASP A 210 -12.12 1.89 4.07
CA ASP A 210 -12.13 2.13 2.63
C ASP A 210 -10.84 1.68 1.91
N LEU A 211 -10.30 0.52 2.29
CA LEU A 211 -9.08 -0.04 1.72
C LEU A 211 -9.15 -0.10 0.19
N GLN A 212 -8.23 0.57 -0.48
CA GLN A 212 -8.16 0.61 -1.95
C GLN A 212 -7.61 -0.69 -2.52
N LEU A 213 -8.41 -1.35 -3.35
CA LEU A 213 -8.09 -2.63 -3.98
C LEU A 213 -8.17 -2.53 -5.50
N ASN A 214 -7.15 -3.06 -6.18
CA ASN A 214 -7.18 -3.21 -7.62
C ASN A 214 -7.71 -4.59 -8.00
N TYR A 215 -8.72 -4.65 -8.86
CA TYR A 215 -9.21 -5.89 -9.40
C TYR A 215 -9.35 -5.83 -10.92
N PHE A 216 -9.32 -6.99 -11.57
CA PHE A 216 -9.55 -7.11 -13.00
C PHE A 216 -11.03 -7.45 -13.26
N ASN A 217 -11.74 -6.52 -13.90
CA ASN A 217 -13.11 -6.76 -14.33
C ASN A 217 -13.12 -7.53 -15.66
N SER A 218 -13.46 -8.81 -15.61
CA SER A 218 -13.48 -9.67 -16.81
C SER A 218 -14.61 -9.35 -17.79
N ALA A 219 -15.65 -8.62 -17.38
CA ALA A 219 -16.75 -8.21 -18.26
C ALA A 219 -16.35 -7.03 -19.17
N THR A 220 -15.53 -6.11 -18.64
CA THR A 220 -15.03 -4.93 -19.36
C THR A 220 -13.59 -5.05 -19.82
N PHE A 221 -12.89 -6.11 -19.43
CA PHE A 221 -11.45 -6.32 -19.67
C PHE A 221 -10.56 -5.18 -19.16
N ALA A 222 -10.94 -4.59 -18.02
CA ALA A 222 -10.25 -3.46 -17.41
C ALA A 222 -9.88 -3.72 -15.96
N TYR A 223 -8.80 -3.11 -15.51
CA TYR A 223 -8.52 -2.97 -14.08
C TYR A 223 -9.37 -1.83 -13.51
N ARG A 224 -9.83 -2.00 -12.28
CA ARG A 224 -10.55 -0.98 -11.52
C ARG A 224 -10.05 -0.95 -10.10
N THR A 225 -9.99 0.25 -9.53
CA THR A 225 -9.83 0.46 -8.10
C THR A 225 -11.20 0.54 -7.44
N LEU A 226 -11.37 -0.15 -6.34
CA LEU A 226 -12.55 -0.08 -5.49
C LEU A 226 -12.11 0.00 -4.03
N ASN A 227 -13.02 0.47 -3.17
CA ASN A 227 -12.79 0.56 -1.74
C ASN A 227 -13.47 -0.61 -1.04
N ALA A 228 -12.70 -1.38 -0.23
CA ALA A 228 -13.26 -2.32 0.72
C ALA A 228 -13.57 -1.58 2.00
N GLU A 229 -14.84 -1.60 2.44
CA GLU A 229 -15.34 -0.75 3.52
C GLU A 229 -14.54 -0.89 4.83
N GLU A 230 -14.22 -2.11 5.25
CA GLU A 230 -13.48 -2.34 6.50
C GLU A 230 -12.60 -3.59 6.41
N SER A 231 -11.36 -3.46 6.86
CA SER A 231 -10.39 -4.55 6.91
C SER A 231 -9.54 -4.43 8.18
N GLU A 232 -9.09 -5.53 8.73
CA GLU A 232 -8.22 -5.56 9.91
C GLU A 232 -6.95 -6.34 9.64
N SER A 233 -5.88 -5.97 10.35
CA SER A 233 -4.61 -6.70 10.34
C SER A 233 -4.03 -6.68 11.75
N GLN A 234 -3.85 -7.85 12.36
CA GLN A 234 -3.28 -7.99 13.68
C GLN A 234 -2.23 -9.11 13.72
N GLY A 235 -1.23 -8.93 14.56
CA GLY A 235 -0.17 -9.91 14.57
C GLY A 235 0.97 -9.58 15.51
N PHE A 236 2.06 -10.31 15.32
CA PHE A 236 3.33 -10.04 16.00
C PHE A 236 4.52 -10.38 15.11
N GLU A 237 5.64 -9.71 15.38
CA GLU A 237 6.91 -9.98 14.74
C GLU A 237 8.01 -10.22 15.78
N LEU A 238 8.89 -11.17 15.50
CA LEU A 238 10.08 -11.46 16.28
C LEU A 238 11.29 -11.49 15.37
N GLN A 239 12.30 -10.69 15.70
CA GLN A 239 13.58 -10.69 15.01
C GLN A 239 14.70 -10.92 16.01
N MET A 240 15.66 -11.78 15.68
CA MET A 240 16.80 -12.09 16.51
C MET A 240 18.09 -12.10 15.68
N THR A 241 19.14 -11.54 16.23
CA THR A 241 20.49 -11.63 15.70
C THR A 241 21.42 -12.13 16.82
N TYR A 242 22.07 -13.25 16.60
CA TYR A 242 23.01 -13.83 17.57
C TYR A 242 24.42 -13.90 16.99
N MET A 243 25.36 -13.27 17.69
CA MET A 243 26.79 -13.25 17.39
C MET A 243 27.56 -13.78 18.60
N PRO A 244 27.73 -15.13 18.70
CA PRO A 244 28.38 -15.75 19.88
C PRO A 244 29.84 -15.31 20.01
N LYS A 245 30.22 -14.83 21.19
CA LYS A 245 31.61 -14.41 21.48
C LYS A 245 32.62 -15.57 21.44
N THR A 246 32.12 -16.82 21.49
CA THR A 246 32.96 -18.02 21.47
C THR A 246 33.31 -18.50 20.06
N ILE A 247 32.63 -18.02 19.04
CA ILE A 247 32.88 -18.38 17.63
C ILE A 247 32.97 -17.09 16.83
N ASP A 248 34.19 -16.62 16.66
CA ASP A 248 34.48 -15.42 15.93
C ASP A 248 34.02 -15.54 14.47
N GLY A 249 33.39 -14.47 13.94
CA GLY A 249 32.85 -14.41 12.59
C GLY A 249 31.53 -15.13 12.34
N LEU A 250 30.90 -15.77 13.37
CA LEU A 250 29.58 -16.38 13.24
C LEU A 250 28.47 -15.36 13.55
N ARG A 251 27.50 -15.23 12.64
CA ARG A 251 26.25 -14.49 12.82
C ARG A 251 25.07 -15.38 12.43
N LEU A 252 24.15 -15.55 13.37
CA LEU A 252 22.88 -16.24 13.15
C LEU A 252 21.74 -15.22 13.19
N THR A 253 20.82 -15.32 12.25
CA THR A 253 19.63 -14.47 12.20
C THR A 253 18.37 -15.32 12.15
N ALA A 254 17.35 -14.92 12.88
CA ALA A 254 16.01 -15.51 12.81
C ALA A 254 14.97 -14.39 12.79
N ALA A 255 13.97 -14.53 11.93
CA ALA A 255 12.80 -13.67 11.92
C ALA A 255 11.55 -14.54 11.78
N TYR A 256 10.51 -14.21 12.54
CA TYR A 256 9.21 -14.84 12.45
C TYR A 256 8.12 -13.79 12.58
N GLY A 257 7.12 -13.86 11.69
CA GLY A 257 5.94 -13.01 11.71
C GLY A 257 4.68 -13.87 11.65
N TYR A 258 3.73 -13.55 12.51
CA TYR A 258 2.35 -13.99 12.44
C TYR A 258 1.47 -12.79 12.09
N ASN A 259 0.61 -12.93 11.07
CA ASN A 259 -0.29 -11.89 10.60
C ASN A 259 -1.68 -12.48 10.31
N ASP A 260 -2.67 -12.04 11.07
CA ASP A 260 -4.08 -12.29 10.80
C ASP A 260 -4.68 -11.05 10.12
N SER A 261 -4.94 -11.15 8.82
CA SER A 261 -5.42 -10.02 8.01
C SER A 261 -6.66 -10.45 7.23
N ASN A 262 -7.80 -9.79 7.50
CA ASN A 262 -9.12 -10.18 7.02
C ASN A 262 -9.94 -8.96 6.59
N TYR A 263 -10.89 -9.18 5.68
CA TYR A 263 -11.98 -8.25 5.45
C TYR A 263 -13.05 -8.40 6.54
N VAL A 264 -13.36 -7.31 7.23
CA VAL A 264 -14.46 -7.27 8.20
C VAL A 264 -15.77 -7.01 7.47
N LYS A 265 -15.75 -6.05 6.53
CA LYS A 265 -16.90 -5.67 5.73
C LYS A 265 -16.46 -5.38 4.29
N PHE A 266 -16.79 -6.29 3.39
CA PHE A 266 -16.49 -6.14 1.98
C PHE A 266 -17.46 -6.94 1.12
N VAL A 267 -18.19 -6.22 0.26
CA VAL A 267 -18.96 -6.79 -0.85
C VAL A 267 -18.25 -6.39 -2.14
N GLY A 268 -17.71 -7.36 -2.84
CA GLY A 268 -16.83 -7.13 -3.99
C GLY A 268 -17.23 -7.94 -5.22
N PRO A 269 -16.53 -7.73 -6.34
CA PRO A 269 -16.81 -8.45 -7.57
C PRO A 269 -16.56 -9.96 -7.41
N CYS A 270 -17.23 -10.73 -8.24
CA CYS A 270 -17.01 -12.17 -8.33
C CYS A 270 -15.74 -12.49 -9.13
N ALA A 271 -15.08 -13.59 -8.80
CA ALA A 271 -14.01 -14.12 -9.63
C ALA A 271 -14.53 -14.55 -11.01
N GLY A 272 -13.67 -14.47 -12.04
CA GLY A 272 -14.04 -14.90 -13.40
C GLY A 272 -14.52 -16.34 -13.44
N GLY A 273 -15.79 -16.55 -13.85
CA GLY A 273 -16.42 -17.87 -13.95
C GLY A 273 -17.00 -18.42 -12.63
N GLN A 274 -16.98 -17.65 -11.54
CA GLN A 274 -17.60 -18.04 -10.27
C GLN A 274 -19.12 -18.19 -10.39
N LEU A 275 -19.66 -19.26 -9.80
CA LEU A 275 -21.08 -19.57 -9.88
C LEU A 275 -21.87 -18.96 -8.71
N PRO A 276 -23.20 -18.75 -8.85
CA PRO A 276 -24.07 -18.32 -7.74
C PRO A 276 -24.03 -19.25 -6.54
N SER A 277 -23.84 -20.56 -6.75
CA SER A 277 -23.67 -21.56 -5.68
C SER A 277 -22.36 -21.42 -4.91
N GLU A 278 -21.40 -20.66 -5.42
CA GLU A 278 -20.10 -20.37 -4.82
C GLU A 278 -20.04 -18.98 -4.15
N GLY A 279 -21.22 -18.34 -4.00
CA GLY A 279 -21.35 -17.06 -3.31
C GLY A 279 -21.47 -15.83 -4.23
N CYS A 280 -21.36 -15.99 -5.56
CA CYS A 280 -21.57 -14.91 -6.52
C CYS A 280 -23.07 -14.69 -6.77
N ASN A 281 -23.77 -14.08 -5.80
CA ASN A 281 -25.24 -14.06 -5.80
C ASN A 281 -25.88 -12.76 -5.29
N ILE A 282 -25.12 -11.69 -5.12
CA ILE A 282 -25.59 -10.38 -4.67
C ILE A 282 -25.82 -9.52 -5.94
N PRO A 283 -27.08 -9.17 -6.31
CA PRO A 283 -27.32 -8.33 -7.47
C PRO A 283 -26.90 -6.88 -7.22
N ASP A 284 -26.22 -6.26 -8.19
CA ASP A 284 -25.86 -4.86 -8.17
C ASP A 284 -25.87 -4.26 -9.60
N GLY A 285 -26.91 -3.47 -9.93
CA GLY A 285 -27.00 -2.67 -11.16
C GLY A 285 -26.75 -3.40 -12.49
N GLY A 286 -26.98 -4.73 -12.55
CA GLY A 286 -26.69 -5.57 -13.72
C GLY A 286 -25.42 -6.40 -13.58
N LEU A 287 -24.63 -6.16 -12.55
CA LEU A 287 -23.52 -6.99 -12.08
C LEU A 287 -23.98 -7.96 -11.00
N VAL A 288 -23.13 -8.90 -10.66
CA VAL A 288 -23.33 -9.80 -9.52
C VAL A 288 -22.06 -9.74 -8.67
N LEU A 289 -22.24 -9.52 -7.37
CA LEU A 289 -21.19 -9.41 -6.38
C LEU A 289 -21.19 -10.61 -5.43
N GLN A 290 -20.17 -10.71 -4.60
CA GLN A 290 -20.03 -11.68 -3.54
C GLN A 290 -19.73 -11.01 -2.19
N ASN A 291 -20.10 -11.68 -1.11
CA ASN A 291 -19.73 -11.28 0.24
C ASN A 291 -18.36 -11.87 0.60
N LEU A 292 -17.38 -11.02 0.85
CA LEU A 292 -16.02 -11.37 1.21
C LEU A 292 -15.71 -11.19 2.72
N ASN A 293 -16.72 -10.90 3.55
CA ASN A 293 -16.54 -10.76 4.99
C ASN A 293 -15.89 -12.02 5.59
N GLY A 294 -14.86 -11.81 6.42
CA GLY A 294 -14.04 -12.87 7.01
C GLY A 294 -13.04 -13.54 6.06
N SER A 295 -12.99 -13.14 4.80
CA SER A 295 -11.97 -13.64 3.87
C SER A 295 -10.61 -13.05 4.17
N LYS A 296 -9.56 -13.88 4.06
CA LYS A 296 -8.16 -13.43 4.15
C LYS A 296 -7.81 -12.50 2.99
N ARG A 297 -7.06 -11.45 3.29
CA ARG A 297 -6.52 -10.53 2.28
C ARG A 297 -5.49 -11.24 1.38
N ALA A 298 -5.38 -10.78 0.15
CA ALA A 298 -4.34 -11.25 -0.76
C ALA A 298 -2.94 -10.85 -0.29
N LEU A 299 -1.94 -11.59 -0.73
CA LEU A 299 -0.51 -11.38 -0.46
C LEU A 299 -0.14 -11.29 1.03
N ALA A 300 -1.04 -11.74 1.92
CA ALA A 300 -0.93 -11.70 3.37
C ALA A 300 -0.80 -13.13 3.96
N PRO A 301 0.34 -13.82 3.82
CA PRO A 301 0.54 -15.11 4.45
C PRO A 301 0.49 -14.98 5.97
N GLU A 302 -0.24 -15.89 6.61
CA GLU A 302 -0.45 -15.88 8.05
C GLU A 302 0.85 -16.12 8.85
N ASN A 303 1.76 -16.94 8.32
CA ASN A 303 3.05 -17.19 8.96
C ASN A 303 4.18 -16.99 7.95
N ARG A 304 5.22 -16.27 8.39
CA ARG A 304 6.49 -16.10 7.67
C ARG A 304 7.64 -16.41 8.62
N ALA A 305 8.65 -17.12 8.14
CA ALA A 305 9.89 -17.32 8.87
C ALA A 305 11.09 -17.16 7.95
N ASN A 306 12.17 -16.61 8.51
CA ASN A 306 13.46 -16.50 7.85
C ASN A 306 14.57 -16.88 8.82
N LEU A 307 15.46 -17.78 8.40
CA LEU A 307 16.64 -18.19 9.16
C LEU A 307 17.88 -17.96 8.31
N GLY A 308 18.89 -17.37 8.90
CA GLY A 308 20.16 -17.09 8.24
C GLY A 308 21.35 -17.51 9.05
N ILE A 309 22.37 -18.01 8.38
CA ILE A 309 23.70 -18.28 8.94
C ILE A 309 24.71 -17.55 8.06
N ASN A 310 25.56 -16.75 8.67
CA ASN A 310 26.71 -16.14 8.03
C ASN A 310 27.94 -16.46 8.88
N TYR A 311 28.98 -17.02 8.28
CA TYR A 311 30.24 -17.34 8.95
C TYR A 311 31.40 -16.90 8.10
N ASN A 312 32.26 -16.02 8.65
CA ASN A 312 33.46 -15.55 7.97
C ASN A 312 34.66 -15.73 8.92
N THR A 313 35.70 -16.37 8.46
CA THR A 313 36.92 -16.58 9.27
C THR A 313 38.17 -16.58 8.39
N MET A 314 39.31 -16.20 9.02
CA MET A 314 40.62 -16.34 8.39
C MET A 314 41.22 -17.70 8.76
N LEU A 315 41.57 -18.47 7.73
CA LEU A 315 42.28 -19.73 7.90
C LEU A 315 43.73 -19.50 8.23
N ASN A 316 44.37 -20.46 8.88
CA ASN A 316 45.80 -20.41 9.21
C ASN A 316 46.73 -20.23 7.98
N SER A 317 46.21 -20.53 6.80
CA SER A 317 46.88 -20.31 5.50
C SER A 317 46.88 -18.86 5.02
N GLY A 318 46.18 -17.94 5.74
CA GLY A 318 45.93 -16.57 5.31
C GLY A 318 44.80 -16.41 4.29
N LEU A 319 44.06 -17.47 3.99
CA LEU A 319 42.88 -17.42 3.13
C LEU A 319 41.63 -17.07 3.97
N GLU A 320 40.75 -16.26 3.41
CA GLU A 320 39.43 -15.98 3.98
C GLU A 320 38.46 -17.10 3.59
N PHE A 321 37.75 -17.64 4.58
CA PHE A 321 36.66 -18.58 4.37
C PHE A 321 35.33 -17.92 4.74
N GLY A 322 34.38 -17.90 3.78
CA GLY A 322 33.03 -17.39 3.96
C GLY A 322 31.97 -18.46 3.68
N PHE A 323 30.98 -18.55 4.56
CA PHE A 323 29.79 -19.40 4.37
C PHE A 323 28.53 -18.59 4.65
N ASN A 324 27.57 -18.65 3.75
CA ASN A 324 26.27 -18.03 3.90
C ASN A 324 25.16 -19.02 3.52
N ALA A 325 24.13 -19.14 4.37
CA ALA A 325 22.94 -19.91 4.07
C ALA A 325 21.69 -19.16 4.59
N ASN A 326 20.63 -19.16 3.79
CA ASN A 326 19.34 -18.57 4.15
C ASN A 326 18.20 -19.51 3.82
N MET A 327 17.23 -19.61 4.72
CA MET A 327 15.99 -20.34 4.53
C MET A 327 14.81 -19.42 4.77
N LYS A 328 13.85 -19.44 3.84
CA LYS A 328 12.58 -18.69 3.94
C LYS A 328 11.42 -19.68 3.92
N TYR A 329 10.45 -19.41 4.77
CA TYR A 329 9.18 -20.16 4.83
C TYR A 329 8.02 -19.17 4.83
N SER A 330 6.93 -19.55 4.18
CA SER A 330 5.66 -18.83 4.17
C SER A 330 4.51 -19.83 4.08
N THR A 331 3.45 -19.60 4.81
CA THR A 331 2.17 -20.32 4.61
C THR A 331 1.56 -19.95 3.25
N LYS A 332 0.59 -20.71 2.82
CA LYS A 332 -0.19 -20.41 1.62
C LYS A 332 -0.93 -19.08 1.79
N TYR A 333 -1.07 -18.34 0.71
CA TYR A 333 -1.82 -17.09 0.65
C TYR A 333 -2.48 -16.96 -0.73
N LYS A 334 -3.51 -16.11 -0.81
CA LYS A 334 -4.14 -15.73 -2.09
C LYS A 334 -3.23 -14.75 -2.84
N LEU A 335 -3.28 -14.77 -4.19
CA LEU A 335 -2.57 -13.81 -5.03
C LEU A 335 -3.40 -12.58 -5.36
N ASN A 336 -4.73 -12.69 -5.27
CA ASN A 336 -5.70 -11.61 -5.50
C ASN A 336 -6.82 -11.70 -4.44
N ASP A 337 -7.53 -10.61 -4.26
CA ASP A 337 -8.61 -10.50 -3.26
C ASP A 337 -9.94 -11.06 -3.76
N VAL A 338 -10.10 -11.17 -5.07
CA VAL A 338 -11.29 -11.64 -5.77
C VAL A 338 -10.99 -12.68 -6.84
#